data_51b2a55ace83c8e3aecbdde31840ae9a
#
_entry.id   51b2a55ace83c8e3aecbdde31840ae9a
#
_cell.length_a   1.000
_cell.length_b   1.000
_cell.length_c   1.000
_cell.angle_alpha   90.00
_cell.angle_beta   90.00
_cell.angle_gamma   90.00
#
_symmetry.space_group_name_H-M   'P 1'
#
loop_
_entity.id
_entity.type
_entity.pdbx_description
1 polymer ?
#
loop_
_entity_poly.entity_id
_entity_poly.type
_entity_poly.pdbx_seq_one_letter_code
_entity_poly.pdbx_strand_id
1 'polypeptide(L)'
;YYIADANGYLHYDYDAMINMLQNGLSERFQWIDIMDKLDIGDYYVTDPHWAQEHVIGVADHLLSSMGAEKLASDYEYSKVSLNGFMGTYYGQAALPVEKDTLTYLTNDILENVTVTDLEKNEVIKVHEEAHFTNVDPYDVFLGGAKALLKIENPNAATNKQLVVFRDSFGSSMVPLLIGE
;
A
#
# COMPACT_ATOMS: atom_id res chain seq x y z
N TYR A 1 -8.89 -9.01 12.50
CA TYR A 1 -8.16 -8.42 13.62
C TYR A 1 -8.93 -7.28 14.27
N TYR A 2 -9.39 -6.28 13.49
CA TYR A 2 -10.08 -5.08 14.05
C TYR A 2 -11.52 -5.30 14.46
N ILE A 3 -12.11 -6.45 14.18
CA ILE A 3 -13.45 -6.84 14.62
C ILE A 3 -13.30 -7.80 15.80
N ALA A 4 -13.38 -7.25 17.02
CA ALA A 4 -13.09 -8.00 18.24
C ALA A 4 -14.10 -9.10 18.57
N ASP A 5 -15.32 -9.03 18.04
CA ASP A 5 -16.38 -10.02 18.29
C ASP A 5 -16.96 -10.56 16.99
N ALA A 6 -16.56 -11.76 16.64
CA ALA A 6 -17.03 -12.46 15.44
C ALA A 6 -18.40 -13.16 15.67
N ASN A 7 -19.12 -12.86 16.74
CA ASN A 7 -20.47 -13.42 17.03
C ASN A 7 -20.54 -14.96 16.92
N GLY A 8 -19.52 -15.67 17.42
CA GLY A 8 -19.45 -17.12 17.39
C GLY A 8 -18.93 -17.75 16.10
N TYR A 9 -18.52 -16.96 15.12
CA TYR A 9 -17.79 -17.46 13.95
C TYR A 9 -16.36 -17.82 14.32
N LEU A 10 -15.78 -18.74 13.55
CA LEU A 10 -14.34 -19.04 13.65
C LEU A 10 -13.53 -17.81 13.28
N HIS A 11 -12.54 -17.50 14.08
CA HIS A 11 -11.57 -16.44 13.80
C HIS A 11 -10.15 -16.95 14.02
N TYR A 12 -9.19 -16.30 13.41
CA TYR A 12 -7.78 -16.61 13.64
C TYR A 12 -7.34 -16.10 15.00
N ASP A 13 -6.49 -16.87 15.67
CA ASP A 13 -5.74 -16.40 16.81
C ASP A 13 -4.55 -15.56 16.31
N TYR A 14 -4.82 -14.29 16.05
CA TYR A 14 -3.83 -13.36 15.52
C TYR A 14 -2.66 -13.16 16.47
N ASP A 15 -2.91 -13.13 17.77
CA ASP A 15 -1.86 -12.94 18.78
C ASP A 15 -0.90 -14.13 18.78
N ALA A 16 -1.42 -15.35 18.74
CA ALA A 16 -0.58 -16.55 18.61
C ALA A 16 0.20 -16.56 17.30
N MET A 17 -0.40 -16.18 16.19
CA MET A 17 0.26 -16.10 14.88
C MET A 17 1.40 -15.06 14.90
N ILE A 18 1.14 -13.85 15.37
CA ILE A 18 2.13 -12.77 15.45
C ILE A 18 3.29 -13.18 16.36
N ASN A 19 2.98 -13.72 17.55
CA ASN A 19 4.01 -14.20 18.48
C ASN A 19 4.89 -15.29 17.85
N MET A 20 4.30 -16.22 17.11
CA MET A 20 5.05 -17.27 16.42
C MET A 20 5.99 -16.68 15.35
N LEU A 21 5.52 -15.71 14.56
CA LEU A 21 6.32 -15.02 13.54
C LEU A 21 7.46 -14.23 14.18
N GLN A 22 7.18 -13.42 15.20
CA GLN A 22 8.18 -12.62 15.90
C GLN A 22 9.27 -13.50 16.51
N ASN A 23 8.90 -14.59 17.20
CA ASN A 23 9.87 -15.52 17.81
C ASN A 23 10.69 -16.27 16.75
N GLY A 24 10.08 -16.65 15.63
CA GLY A 24 10.76 -17.38 14.55
C GLY A 24 11.71 -16.53 13.71
N LEU A 25 11.50 -15.21 13.67
CA LEU A 25 12.24 -14.29 12.81
C LEU A 25 13.21 -13.38 13.59
N SER A 26 13.09 -13.29 14.91
CA SER A 26 13.75 -12.31 15.79
C SER A 26 15.27 -12.19 15.64
N GLU A 27 15.96 -13.26 15.30
CA GLU A 27 17.44 -13.25 15.15
C GLU A 27 17.93 -12.65 13.81
N ARG A 28 17.05 -12.54 12.82
CA ARG A 28 17.42 -12.17 11.45
C ARG A 28 16.68 -10.94 10.91
N PHE A 29 15.54 -10.60 11.51
CA PHE A 29 14.63 -9.57 11.02
C PHE A 29 14.20 -8.66 12.15
N GLN A 30 14.09 -7.38 11.83
CA GLN A 30 13.38 -6.43 12.69
C GLN A 30 11.90 -6.51 12.33
N TRP A 31 11.08 -6.85 13.32
CA TRP A 31 9.64 -6.75 13.19
C TRP A 31 9.21 -5.28 13.36
N ILE A 32 8.50 -4.75 12.40
CA ILE A 32 7.88 -3.42 12.48
C ILE A 32 6.37 -3.66 12.61
N ASP A 33 5.84 -3.38 13.78
CA ASP A 33 4.42 -3.57 14.05
C ASP A 33 3.64 -2.34 13.57
N ILE A 34 2.67 -2.56 12.69
CA ILE A 34 1.81 -1.53 12.12
C ILE A 34 0.35 -1.67 12.58
N MET A 35 0.03 -2.65 13.41
CA MET A 35 -1.35 -3.00 13.76
C MET A 35 -2.05 -1.91 14.56
N ASP A 36 -1.30 -1.16 15.36
CA ASP A 36 -1.80 -0.01 16.15
C ASP A 36 -1.92 1.29 15.34
N LYS A 37 -1.49 1.28 14.07
CA LYS A 37 -1.54 2.43 13.15
C LYS A 37 -2.74 2.39 12.22
N LEU A 38 -3.53 1.34 12.30
CA LEU A 38 -4.63 1.06 11.39
C LEU A 38 -5.90 0.75 12.17
N ASP A 39 -7.03 1.09 11.61
CA ASP A 39 -8.33 0.61 12.06
C ASP A 39 -9.21 0.17 10.87
N ILE A 40 -10.42 -0.31 11.14
CA ILE A 40 -11.31 -0.80 10.07
C ILE A 40 -11.70 0.29 9.08
N GLY A 41 -11.72 1.55 9.51
CA GLY A 41 -12.05 2.69 8.67
C GLY A 41 -10.96 3.05 7.64
N ASP A 42 -9.77 2.47 7.76
CA ASP A 42 -8.68 2.70 6.81
C ASP A 42 -8.80 1.83 5.56
N TYR A 43 -9.72 0.86 5.57
CA TYR A 43 -9.92 -0.09 4.49
C TYR A 43 -11.15 0.26 3.65
N TYR A 44 -11.12 -0.13 2.37
CA TYR A 44 -12.30 -0.06 1.52
C TYR A 44 -13.39 -1.03 2.00
N VAL A 45 -14.65 -0.67 1.74
CA VAL A 45 -15.79 -1.55 2.03
C VAL A 45 -15.88 -2.70 1.02
N THR A 46 -15.56 -2.41 -0.23
CA THR A 46 -15.71 -3.35 -1.34
C THR A 46 -14.43 -4.11 -1.67
N ASP A 47 -13.32 -3.84 -0.95
CA ASP A 47 -12.00 -4.40 -1.25
C ASP A 47 -11.19 -4.69 0.02
N PRO A 48 -10.29 -5.70 0.03
CA PRO A 48 -9.46 -5.99 1.19
C PRO A 48 -8.38 -4.96 1.47
N HIS A 49 -8.05 -4.11 0.49
CA HIS A 49 -6.96 -3.16 0.64
C HIS A 49 -7.35 -1.95 1.49
N TRP A 50 -6.33 -1.32 2.05
CA TRP A 50 -6.45 0.01 2.66
C TRP A 50 -6.58 1.11 1.61
N ALA A 51 -7.15 2.25 1.99
CA ALA A 51 -7.15 3.47 1.19
C ALA A 51 -5.80 4.20 1.38
N GLN A 52 -5.12 4.54 0.30
CA GLN A 52 -3.76 5.12 0.37
C GLN A 52 -3.70 6.39 1.21
N GLU A 53 -4.72 7.24 1.14
CA GLU A 53 -4.78 8.49 1.89
C GLU A 53 -4.90 8.31 3.42
N HIS A 54 -5.19 7.11 3.89
CA HIS A 54 -5.30 6.79 5.31
C HIS A 54 -4.01 6.18 5.88
N VAL A 55 -3.07 5.76 5.04
CA VAL A 55 -1.88 5.01 5.49
C VAL A 55 -0.59 5.81 5.49
N ILE A 56 -0.66 7.14 5.44
CA ILE A 56 0.53 8.02 5.59
C ILE A 56 1.22 7.74 6.93
N GLY A 57 0.46 7.60 8.03
CA GLY A 57 1.02 7.28 9.34
C GLY A 57 1.71 5.91 9.41
N VAL A 58 1.27 4.95 8.62
CA VAL A 58 1.96 3.65 8.44
C VAL A 58 3.28 3.85 7.71
N ALA A 59 3.28 4.63 6.61
CA ALA A 59 4.49 4.96 5.86
C ALA A 59 5.53 5.67 6.75
N ASP A 60 5.09 6.63 7.56
CA ASP A 60 5.94 7.34 8.52
C ASP A 60 6.58 6.38 9.52
N HIS A 61 5.78 5.45 10.06
CA HIS A 61 6.28 4.45 10.99
C HIS A 61 7.31 3.53 10.36
N LEU A 62 7.09 3.09 9.12
CA LEU A 62 8.05 2.29 8.35
C LEU A 62 9.34 3.07 8.09
N LEU A 63 9.25 4.28 7.55
CA LEU A 63 10.39 5.14 7.26
C LEU A 63 11.22 5.43 8.52
N SER A 64 10.58 5.83 9.61
CA SER A 64 11.23 6.06 10.90
C SER A 64 11.95 4.82 11.42
N SER A 65 11.31 3.66 11.33
CA SER A 65 11.89 2.38 11.77
C SER A 65 13.10 1.95 10.94
N MET A 66 13.17 2.38 9.68
CA MET A 66 14.30 2.15 8.77
C MET A 66 15.39 3.24 8.88
N GLY A 67 15.19 4.26 9.70
CA GLY A 67 16.15 5.35 9.89
C GLY A 67 16.18 6.35 8.74
N ALA A 68 15.04 6.58 8.10
CA ALA A 68 14.86 7.65 7.13
C ALA A 68 14.95 9.03 7.83
N GLU A 69 15.49 10.02 7.15
CA GLU A 69 15.58 11.39 7.66
C GLU A 69 14.29 12.17 7.46
N LYS A 70 13.54 11.82 6.42
CA LYS A 70 12.24 12.39 6.10
C LYS A 70 11.15 11.34 6.15
N LEU A 71 9.96 11.77 6.54
CA LEU A 71 8.76 10.97 6.64
C LEU A 71 7.83 11.26 5.46
N ALA A 72 6.86 10.37 5.20
CA ALA A 72 5.85 10.60 4.18
C ALA A 72 5.03 11.87 4.47
N SER A 73 4.73 12.12 5.74
CA SER A 73 4.00 13.32 6.19
C SER A 73 4.77 14.64 6.05
N ASP A 74 6.08 14.60 5.78
CA ASP A 74 6.86 15.80 5.50
C ASP A 74 6.63 16.37 4.10
N TYR A 75 5.87 15.66 3.26
CA TYR A 75 5.56 16.05 1.90
C TYR A 75 4.09 16.45 1.74
N GLU A 76 3.86 17.49 0.94
CA GLU A 76 2.53 17.87 0.50
C GLU A 76 2.06 16.92 -0.62
N TYR A 77 0.80 16.48 -0.54
CA TYR A 77 0.17 15.64 -1.55
C TYR A 77 -1.11 16.26 -2.08
N SER A 78 -1.30 16.14 -3.38
CA SER A 78 -2.60 16.32 -4.02
C SER A 78 -3.35 15.00 -4.03
N LYS A 79 -4.68 15.05 -3.82
CA LYS A 79 -5.55 13.88 -3.88
C LYS A 79 -6.22 13.80 -5.24
N VAL A 80 -6.16 12.63 -5.86
CA VAL A 80 -6.91 12.32 -7.08
C VAL A 80 -7.89 11.20 -6.76
N SER A 81 -9.18 11.46 -6.96
CA SER A 81 -10.25 10.54 -6.59
C SER A 81 -10.94 9.96 -7.82
N LEU A 82 -11.00 8.64 -7.89
CA LEU A 82 -11.63 7.85 -8.94
C LEU A 82 -12.91 7.23 -8.36
N ASN A 83 -14.06 7.77 -8.74
CA ASN A 83 -15.35 7.35 -8.21
C ASN A 83 -15.83 6.03 -8.83
N GLY A 84 -16.52 5.23 -8.03
CA GLY A 84 -17.14 4.00 -8.50
C GLY A 84 -16.23 2.79 -8.42
N PHE A 85 -15.27 2.80 -7.51
CA PHE A 85 -14.41 1.67 -7.21
C PHE A 85 -15.23 0.47 -6.72
N MET A 86 -15.08 -0.63 -7.43
CA MET A 86 -15.68 -1.92 -7.11
C MET A 86 -14.55 -2.93 -6.91
N GLY A 87 -14.17 -3.14 -5.66
CA GLY A 87 -13.11 -4.05 -5.33
C GLY A 87 -13.54 -5.53 -5.37
N THR A 88 -12.62 -6.38 -4.98
CA THR A 88 -12.76 -7.85 -5.05
C THR A 88 -14.01 -8.37 -4.31
N TYR A 89 -14.33 -7.79 -3.15
CA TYR A 89 -15.50 -8.22 -2.35
C TYR A 89 -16.83 -7.88 -3.01
N TYR A 90 -16.88 -6.80 -3.80
CA TYR A 90 -18.10 -6.41 -4.50
C TYR A 90 -18.59 -7.53 -5.43
N GLY A 91 -17.67 -8.13 -6.18
CA GLY A 91 -18.00 -9.26 -7.06
C GLY A 91 -18.23 -10.57 -6.31
N GLN A 92 -17.42 -10.86 -5.29
CA GLN A 92 -17.48 -12.12 -4.54
C GLN A 92 -18.73 -12.23 -3.67
N ALA A 93 -19.11 -11.16 -2.97
CA ALA A 93 -20.24 -11.17 -2.06
C ALA A 93 -21.57 -10.92 -2.78
N ALA A 94 -21.54 -10.34 -3.98
CA ALA A 94 -22.72 -9.93 -4.76
C ALA A 94 -23.73 -9.13 -3.92
N LEU A 95 -23.24 -8.36 -2.95
CA LEU A 95 -24.07 -7.55 -2.06
C LEU A 95 -24.39 -6.19 -2.72
N PRO A 96 -25.60 -5.67 -2.54
CA PRO A 96 -25.99 -4.35 -3.03
C PRO A 96 -25.44 -3.24 -2.10
N VAL A 97 -24.11 -3.13 -2.04
CA VAL A 97 -23.42 -2.06 -1.29
C VAL A 97 -23.05 -0.91 -2.20
N GLU A 98 -22.88 0.27 -1.63
CA GLU A 98 -22.38 1.42 -2.37
C GLU A 98 -20.93 1.16 -2.80
N LYS A 99 -20.57 1.73 -3.94
CA LYS A 99 -19.22 1.65 -4.47
C LYS A 99 -18.31 2.58 -3.69
N ASP A 100 -17.06 2.17 -3.50
CA ASP A 100 -16.04 3.02 -2.91
C ASP A 100 -15.55 4.11 -3.89
N THR A 101 -14.72 4.99 -3.38
CA THR A 101 -13.90 5.91 -4.16
C THR A 101 -12.44 5.55 -3.94
N LEU A 102 -11.73 5.19 -5.00
CA LEU A 102 -10.30 4.98 -4.91
C LEU A 102 -9.61 6.34 -5.01
N THR A 103 -8.85 6.70 -3.98
CA THR A 103 -8.07 7.94 -3.96
C THR A 103 -6.59 7.60 -3.93
N TYR A 104 -5.81 8.21 -4.82
CA TYR A 104 -4.38 8.15 -4.75
C TYR A 104 -3.76 9.53 -4.46
N LEU A 105 -2.58 9.49 -3.85
CA LEU A 105 -1.80 10.66 -3.46
C LEU A 105 -0.69 10.90 -4.48
N THR A 106 -0.60 12.11 -5.01
CA THR A 106 0.47 12.50 -5.93
C THR A 106 1.11 13.81 -5.53
N ASN A 107 2.32 14.04 -6.01
CA ASN A 107 3.06 15.29 -5.88
C ASN A 107 4.15 15.34 -6.97
N ASP A 108 4.89 16.44 -7.01
CA ASP A 108 5.95 16.65 -7.99
C ASP A 108 7.03 15.55 -7.97
N ILE A 109 7.30 14.95 -6.81
CA ILE A 109 8.26 13.83 -6.71
C ILE A 109 7.71 12.62 -7.46
N LEU A 110 6.48 12.20 -7.12
CA LEU A 110 5.86 11.00 -7.70
C LEU A 110 5.60 11.13 -9.20
N GLU A 111 5.42 12.34 -9.69
CA GLU A 111 5.26 12.62 -11.13
C GLU A 111 6.58 12.60 -11.90
N ASN A 112 7.71 12.83 -11.21
CA ASN A 112 9.04 12.89 -11.84
C ASN A 112 9.90 11.63 -11.64
N VAL A 113 9.47 10.66 -10.84
CA VAL A 113 10.18 9.37 -10.71
C VAL A 113 10.03 8.55 -11.98
N THR A 114 11.04 7.74 -12.25
CA THR A 114 10.99 6.75 -13.33
C THR A 114 10.69 5.38 -12.75
N VAL A 115 9.58 4.78 -13.17
CA VAL A 115 9.22 3.41 -12.79
C VAL A 115 9.45 2.50 -14.00
N THR A 116 10.35 1.55 -13.87
CA THR A 116 10.67 0.59 -14.95
C THR A 116 10.18 -0.81 -14.56
N ASP A 117 9.30 -1.38 -15.36
CA ASP A 117 8.98 -2.80 -15.33
C ASP A 117 10.15 -3.56 -15.97
N LEU A 118 10.99 -4.20 -15.14
CA LEU A 118 12.20 -4.86 -15.61
C LEU A 118 11.92 -6.20 -16.32
N GLU A 119 10.75 -6.77 -16.15
CA GLU A 119 10.35 -7.97 -16.87
C GLU A 119 10.04 -7.67 -18.33
N LYS A 120 9.32 -6.56 -18.58
CA LYS A 120 8.93 -6.13 -19.91
C LYS A 120 9.86 -5.10 -20.53
N ASN A 121 10.75 -4.53 -19.72
CA ASN A 121 11.62 -3.40 -20.09
C ASN A 121 10.80 -2.19 -20.57
N GLU A 122 9.74 -1.87 -19.85
CA GLU A 122 8.82 -0.77 -20.15
C GLU A 122 8.83 0.24 -18.99
N VAL A 123 8.70 1.52 -19.34
CA VAL A 123 8.49 2.59 -18.36
C VAL A 123 6.98 2.73 -18.14
N ILE A 124 6.57 2.68 -16.87
CA ILE A 124 5.19 2.88 -16.44
C ILE A 124 5.09 4.08 -15.51
N LYS A 125 3.87 4.49 -15.19
CA LYS A 125 3.63 5.53 -14.19
C LYS A 125 3.51 4.93 -12.78
N VAL A 126 3.70 5.78 -11.77
CA VAL A 126 3.36 5.42 -10.38
C VAL A 126 1.86 5.11 -10.25
N HIS A 127 1.03 5.91 -10.94
CA HIS A 127 -0.42 5.72 -10.98
C HIS A 127 -0.89 5.55 -12.42
N GLU A 128 -1.34 4.35 -12.76
CA GLU A 128 -1.83 3.95 -14.08
C GLU A 128 -3.36 4.05 -14.12
N GLU A 129 -3.93 5.26 -14.23
CA GLU A 129 -5.39 5.49 -14.20
C GLU A 129 -6.16 4.66 -15.22
N ALA A 130 -5.55 4.31 -16.36
CA ALA A 130 -6.18 3.46 -17.36
C ALA A 130 -6.57 2.08 -16.79
N HIS A 131 -5.89 1.61 -15.75
CA HIS A 131 -6.18 0.35 -15.09
C HIS A 131 -7.45 0.40 -14.21
N PHE A 132 -7.95 1.58 -13.88
CA PHE A 132 -9.18 1.72 -13.09
C PHE A 132 -10.40 1.03 -13.71
N THR A 133 -10.41 0.87 -15.03
CA THR A 133 -11.48 0.18 -15.76
C THR A 133 -11.18 -1.30 -16.03
N ASN A 134 -10.08 -1.83 -15.53
CA ASN A 134 -9.70 -3.23 -15.66
C ASN A 134 -10.48 -4.13 -14.69
N VAL A 135 -10.16 -5.43 -14.74
CA VAL A 135 -10.75 -6.44 -13.85
C VAL A 135 -10.41 -6.16 -12.38
N ASP A 136 -9.20 -5.67 -12.13
CA ASP A 136 -8.78 -5.20 -10.81
C ASP A 136 -8.46 -3.70 -10.89
N PRO A 137 -9.38 -2.83 -10.46
CA PRO A 137 -9.14 -1.39 -10.47
C PRO A 137 -8.05 -0.93 -9.51
N TYR A 138 -7.65 -1.73 -8.53
CA TYR A 138 -6.55 -1.43 -7.62
C TYR A 138 -5.18 -1.45 -8.34
N ASP A 139 -5.10 -2.06 -9.52
CA ASP A 139 -3.93 -2.03 -10.42
C ASP A 139 -3.53 -0.61 -10.90
N VAL A 140 -4.32 0.41 -10.56
CA VAL A 140 -3.91 1.82 -10.68
C VAL A 140 -2.56 2.04 -9.98
N PHE A 141 -2.31 1.40 -8.84
CA PHE A 141 -1.06 1.53 -8.10
C PHE A 141 0.04 0.66 -8.73
N LEU A 142 1.09 1.30 -9.28
CA LEU A 142 2.28 0.67 -9.86
C LEU A 142 1.96 -0.39 -10.94
N GLY A 143 0.82 -0.24 -11.64
CA GLY A 143 0.39 -1.17 -12.68
C GLY A 143 0.04 -2.57 -12.17
N GLY A 144 -0.26 -2.71 -10.86
CA GLY A 144 -0.71 -3.95 -10.24
C GLY A 144 0.39 -4.98 -9.99
N ALA A 145 0.09 -6.25 -10.27
CA ALA A 145 1.01 -7.36 -10.05
C ALA A 145 2.15 -7.35 -11.07
N LYS A 146 3.32 -6.93 -10.64
CA LYS A 146 4.57 -6.89 -11.42
C LYS A 146 5.64 -7.70 -10.71
N ALA A 147 6.39 -8.51 -11.47
CA ALA A 147 7.42 -9.38 -10.91
C ALA A 147 8.60 -8.57 -10.34
N LEU A 148 9.04 -7.53 -11.04
CA LEU A 148 10.17 -6.70 -10.62
C LEU A 148 10.03 -5.28 -11.17
N LEU A 149 9.95 -4.32 -10.27
CA LEU A 149 9.97 -2.89 -10.61
C LEU A 149 11.24 -2.24 -10.09
N LYS A 150 11.79 -1.32 -10.85
CA LYS A 150 12.82 -0.37 -10.42
C LYS A 150 12.21 1.02 -10.40
N ILE A 151 12.30 1.71 -9.27
CA ILE A 151 11.84 3.08 -9.11
C ILE A 151 13.04 3.97 -8.84
N GLU A 152 13.22 5.00 -9.64
CA GLU A 152 14.35 5.94 -9.54
C GLU A 152 13.80 7.35 -9.31
N ASN A 153 14.14 7.93 -8.16
CA ASN A 153 13.85 9.33 -7.86
C ASN A 153 15.07 10.19 -8.25
N PRO A 154 15.01 10.97 -9.34
CA PRO A 154 16.15 11.79 -9.76
C PRO A 154 16.47 12.93 -8.80
N ASN A 155 15.53 13.25 -7.89
CA ASN A 155 15.64 14.32 -6.92
C ASN A 155 15.87 13.80 -5.49
N ALA A 156 16.21 12.51 -5.33
CA ALA A 156 16.50 11.94 -4.03
C ALA A 156 17.66 12.71 -3.34
N ALA A 157 17.47 13.03 -2.07
CA ALA A 157 18.48 13.71 -1.29
C ALA A 157 19.65 12.80 -0.90
N THR A 158 19.45 11.50 -0.96
CA THR A 158 20.41 10.46 -0.56
C THR A 158 20.63 9.44 -1.68
N ASN A 159 21.69 8.63 -1.54
CA ASN A 159 21.95 7.49 -2.41
C ASN A 159 21.46 6.15 -1.78
N LYS A 160 20.56 6.23 -0.82
CA LYS A 160 19.99 5.03 -0.20
C LYS A 160 19.18 4.24 -1.21
N GLN A 161 19.15 2.93 -1.02
CA GLN A 161 18.36 2.01 -1.83
C GLN A 161 17.50 1.16 -0.91
N LEU A 162 16.24 1.03 -1.26
CA LEU A 162 15.29 0.17 -0.56
C LEU A 162 14.87 -0.97 -1.47
N VAL A 163 15.03 -2.21 -1.01
CA VAL A 163 14.49 -3.40 -1.68
C VAL A 163 13.24 -3.84 -0.93
N VAL A 164 12.13 -3.90 -1.64
CA VAL A 164 10.82 -4.26 -1.07
C VAL A 164 10.32 -5.55 -1.70
N PHE A 165 10.07 -6.57 -0.89
CA PHE A 165 9.27 -7.72 -1.25
C PHE A 165 7.83 -7.43 -0.83
N ARG A 166 6.93 -7.34 -1.77
CA ARG A 166 5.57 -6.87 -1.53
C ARG A 166 4.49 -7.80 -2.10
N ASP A 167 3.31 -7.70 -1.54
CA ASP A 167 2.04 -8.07 -2.14
C ASP A 167 1.35 -6.83 -2.74
N SER A 168 0.05 -6.94 -3.03
CA SER A 168 -0.76 -5.84 -3.58
C SER A 168 -0.93 -4.67 -2.62
N PHE A 169 -0.90 -4.88 -1.30
CA PHE A 169 -0.91 -3.78 -0.32
C PHE A 169 0.31 -2.87 -0.47
N GLY A 170 1.47 -3.46 -0.77
CA GLY A 170 2.68 -2.71 -1.04
C GLY A 170 2.59 -1.85 -2.31
N SER A 171 1.65 -2.10 -3.22
CA SER A 171 1.49 -1.29 -4.44
C SER A 171 1.13 0.16 -4.11
N SER A 172 0.25 0.39 -3.15
CA SER A 172 -0.11 1.74 -2.70
C SER A 172 0.84 2.30 -1.63
N MET A 173 1.51 1.43 -0.87
CA MET A 173 2.45 1.83 0.17
C MET A 173 3.77 2.35 -0.41
N VAL A 174 4.36 1.63 -1.38
CA VAL A 174 5.67 1.99 -1.95
C VAL A 174 5.74 3.43 -2.46
N PRO A 175 4.74 4.00 -3.15
CA PRO A 175 4.76 5.40 -3.54
C PRO A 175 5.01 6.39 -2.39
N LEU A 176 4.54 6.09 -1.19
CA LEU A 176 4.74 6.93 0.00
C LEU A 176 6.16 6.84 0.59
N LEU A 177 6.97 5.87 0.15
CA LEU A 177 8.34 5.64 0.63
C LEU A 177 9.41 6.24 -0.30
N ILE A 178 9.03 6.85 -1.44
CA ILE A 178 9.96 7.27 -2.51
C ILE A 178 10.64 8.62 -2.22
N GLY A 179 10.16 9.37 -1.25
CA GLY A 179 10.56 10.76 -1.05
C GLY A 179 12.03 10.97 -0.64
N GLU A 180 12.70 9.99 -0.04
CA GLU A 180 14.08 10.10 0.47
C GLU A 180 15.18 9.65 -0.51
#